data_c241382bd6d6668c77fc0a7b48312df3
#
_entry.id   c241382bd6d6668c77fc0a7b48312df3
#
_cell.length_a   1.000
_cell.length_b   1.000
_cell.length_c   1.000
_cell.angle_alpha   90.00
_cell.angle_beta   90.00
_cell.angle_gamma   90.00
#
_symmetry.space_group_name_H-M   'P 1'
#
loop_
_entity.id
_entity.type
_entity.pdbx_description
1 polymer ?
#
loop_
_entity_poly.entity_id
_entity_poly.type
_entity_poly.pdbx_seq_one_letter_code
_entity_poly.pdbx_strand_id
1 'polypeptide(L)' 'MTIYQKAVKVRKECEAQFLCTECSYKEQCLNSNIVLLEPRLTDIKEIVKAIVLEKWNVK' A
#
# COMPACT_ATOMS: atom_id res chain seq x y z
N MET A 1 9.73 3.56 12.31
CA MET A 1 8.56 3.97 11.51
C MET A 1 7.31 3.32 12.06
N THR A 2 6.29 4.11 12.33
CA THR A 2 5.01 3.57 12.83
C THR A 2 4.25 2.90 11.70
N ILE A 3 3.25 2.08 12.05
CA ILE A 3 2.42 1.42 11.05
C ILE A 3 1.66 2.45 10.20
N TYR A 4 1.23 3.54 10.81
CA TYR A 4 0.57 4.62 10.09
C TYR A 4 1.50 5.26 9.07
N GLN A 5 2.75 5.49 9.46
CA GLN A 5 3.75 6.05 8.54
C GLN A 5 4.03 5.12 7.38
N LYS A 6 4.02 3.81 7.62
CA LYS A 6 4.17 2.82 6.56
C LYS A 6 3.01 2.91 5.57
N ALA A 7 1.79 3.05 6.06
CA ALA A 7 0.62 3.20 5.21
C ALA A 7 0.69 4.47 4.36
N VAL A 8 1.10 5.58 4.95
CA VAL A 8 1.28 6.84 4.23
C VAL A 8 2.36 6.69 3.15
N LYS A 9 3.44 5.99 3.46
CA LYS A 9 4.52 5.76 2.51
C LYS A 9 4.05 4.95 1.31
N VAL A 10 3.28 3.90 1.54
CA VAL A 10 2.71 3.09 0.46
C VAL A 10 1.82 3.94 -0.43
N ARG A 11 0.97 4.75 0.17
CA ARG A 11 0.06 5.61 -0.59
C ARG A 11 0.82 6.63 -1.42
N LYS A 12 1.84 7.27 -0.84
CA LYS A 12 2.66 8.25 -1.56
C LYS A 12 3.42 7.62 -2.71
N GLU A 13 3.95 6.43 -2.51
CA GLU A 13 4.64 5.70 -3.57
C GLU A 13 3.69 5.42 -4.73
N CYS A 14 2.48 4.98 -4.43
CA CYS A 14 1.48 4.72 -5.46
C CYS A 14 1.10 6.00 -6.21
N GLU A 15 0.99 7.12 -5.51
CA GLU A 15 0.68 8.40 -6.14
C GLU A 15 1.83 8.90 -7.02
N ALA A 16 3.06 8.63 -6.62
CA ALA A 16 4.25 9.08 -7.35
C ALA A 16 4.47 8.28 -8.63
N GLN A 17 4.07 7.02 -8.65
CA GLN A 17 4.26 6.16 -9.81
C GLN A 17 3.03 6.16 -10.70
N PHE A 18 3.24 6.44 -11.98
CA PHE A 18 2.15 6.51 -12.95
C PHE A 18 1.57 5.13 -13.25
N LEU A 19 2.45 4.12 -13.28
CA LEU A 19 2.06 2.74 -13.57
C LEU A 19 2.33 1.86 -12.36
N CYS A 20 1.39 0.95 -12.09
CA CYS A 20 1.56 -0.02 -11.01
C CYS A 20 2.80 -0.88 -11.19
N THR A 21 3.18 -1.14 -12.43
CA THR A 21 4.37 -1.95 -12.75
C THR A 21 5.66 -1.33 -12.23
N GLU A 22 5.68 -0.02 -11.99
CA GLU A 22 6.84 0.68 -11.48
C GLU A 22 6.77 0.92 -9.97
N CYS A 23 5.65 0.56 -9.34
CA CYS A 23 5.47 0.74 -7.91
C CYS A 23 6.24 -0.32 -7.12
N SER A 24 6.92 0.10 -6.07
CA SER A 24 7.71 -0.81 -5.23
C SER A 24 6.84 -1.85 -4.49
N TYR A 25 5.56 -1.58 -4.34
CA TYR A 25 4.63 -2.43 -3.61
C TYR A 25 3.62 -3.15 -4.50
N LYS A 26 3.91 -3.24 -5.81
CA LYS A 26 2.93 -3.80 -6.74
C LYS A 26 2.55 -5.25 -6.41
N GLU A 27 3.52 -6.05 -5.97
CA GLU A 27 3.25 -7.46 -5.66
C GLU A 27 2.31 -7.58 -4.47
N GLN A 28 2.56 -6.79 -3.42
CA GLN A 28 1.68 -6.78 -2.27
C GLN A 28 0.27 -6.33 -2.66
N CYS A 29 0.17 -5.27 -3.46
CA CYS A 29 -1.12 -4.75 -3.91
C CYS A 29 -1.89 -5.78 -4.74
N LEU A 30 -1.21 -6.43 -5.67
CA LEU A 30 -1.85 -7.41 -6.55
C LEU A 30 -2.34 -8.64 -5.80
N ASN A 31 -1.63 -9.01 -4.72
CA ASN A 31 -1.98 -10.17 -3.92
C ASN A 31 -2.86 -9.84 -2.71
N SER A 32 -3.19 -8.55 -2.52
CA SER A 32 -3.99 -8.13 -1.38
C SER A 32 -5.47 -8.38 -1.62
N ASN A 33 -6.14 -8.91 -0.58
CA ASN A 33 -7.59 -9.06 -0.59
C ASN A 33 -8.30 -7.87 0.04
N ILE A 34 -7.56 -6.97 0.68
CA ILE A 34 -8.11 -5.83 1.40
C ILE A 34 -8.07 -4.58 0.54
N VAL A 35 -6.94 -4.29 -0.08
CA VAL A 35 -6.76 -3.14 -0.95
C VAL A 35 -7.06 -3.60 -2.37
N LEU A 36 -8.34 -3.57 -2.75
CA LEU A 36 -8.79 -4.03 -4.06
C LEU A 36 -8.50 -3.04 -5.17
N LEU A 37 -8.39 -1.77 -4.79
CA LEU A 37 -8.11 -0.68 -5.71
C LEU A 37 -6.71 -0.15 -5.49
N GLU A 38 -6.34 0.86 -6.26
CA GLU A 38 -5.05 1.52 -6.08
C GLU A 38 -4.96 2.15 -4.69
N PRO A 39 -3.83 2.00 -3.97
CA PRO A 39 -3.67 2.60 -2.65
C PRO A 39 -3.95 4.09 -2.59
N ARG A 40 -3.69 4.81 -3.69
CA ARG A 40 -3.97 6.25 -3.75
C ARG A 40 -5.45 6.58 -3.62
N LEU A 41 -6.33 5.63 -3.93
CA LEU A 41 -7.77 5.78 -3.83
C LEU A 41 -8.33 5.10 -2.59
N THR A 42 -7.47 4.48 -1.80
CA THR A 42 -7.87 3.69 -0.64
C THR A 42 -7.63 4.49 0.63
N ASP A 43 -8.55 4.36 1.58
CA ASP A 43 -8.44 5.02 2.86
C ASP A 43 -7.18 4.53 3.61
N ILE A 44 -6.51 5.44 4.29
CA ILE A 44 -5.30 5.10 5.06
C ILE A 44 -5.57 3.96 6.05
N LYS A 45 -6.75 3.96 6.67
CA LYS A 45 -7.13 2.91 7.63
C LYS A 45 -7.13 1.53 6.98
N GLU A 46 -7.59 1.45 5.75
CA GLU A 46 -7.60 0.18 5.02
C GLU A 46 -6.19 -0.26 4.65
N ILE A 47 -5.33 0.68 4.29
CA ILE A 47 -3.94 0.36 4.00
C ILE A 47 -3.22 -0.13 5.25
N VAL A 48 -3.47 0.51 6.40
CA VAL A 48 -2.93 0.06 7.68
C VAL A 48 -3.37 -1.37 7.97
N LYS A 49 -4.65 -1.65 7.77
CA LYS A 49 -5.20 -2.99 7.99
C LYS A 49 -4.50 -4.02 7.09
N ALA A 50 -4.31 -3.69 5.82
CA ALA A 50 -3.62 -4.59 4.88
C ALA A 50 -2.19 -4.86 5.33
N ILE A 51 -1.47 -3.82 5.73
CA ILE A 51 -0.08 -3.97 6.18
C ILE A 51 0.01 -4.90 7.39
N VAL A 52 -0.90 -4.72 8.34
CA VAL A 52 -0.90 -5.54 9.57
C VAL A 52 -1.32 -6.98 9.28
N LEU A 53 -2.43 -7.16 8.58
CA LEU A 53 -3.01 -8.49 8.37
C LEU A 53 -2.25 -9.31 7.33
N GLU A 54 -1.73 -8.66 6.32
CA GLU A 54 -1.02 -9.34 5.24
C GLU A 54 0.50 -9.24 5.36
N LYS A 55 0.97 -8.65 6.44
CA LYS A 55 2.41 -8.57 6.78
C LYS A 55 3.24 -7.96 5.63
N TRP A 56 2.81 -6.83 5.15
CA TRP A 56 3.52 -6.13 4.09
C TRP A 56 4.92 -5.72 4.52
N ASN A 57 5.88 -5.91 3.63
CA ASN A 57 7.25 -5.49 3.86
C ASN A 57 7.44 -4.06 3.35
N VAL A 58 7.26 -3.09 4.25
CA VAL A 58 7.41 -1.67 3.93
C VAL A 58 8.70 -1.16 4.56
N LYS A 59 9.60 -0.69 3.72
CA LYS A 59 10.91 -0.17 4.15
C LYS A 59 10.89 1.34 4.30
#